data_9b5fe11b575de92c1d66af1574368902
#
_entry.id   9b5fe11b575de92c1d66af1574368902
#
_cell.length_a   1.000
_cell.length_b   1.000
_cell.length_c   1.000
_cell.angle_alpha   90.00
_cell.angle_beta   90.00
_cell.angle_gamma   90.00
#
_symmetry.space_group_name_H-M   'P 1'
#
loop_
_entity.id
_entity.type
_entity.pdbx_description
1 polymer ?
#
loop_
_entity_poly.entity_id
_entity_poly.type
_entity_poly.pdbx_seq_one_letter_code
_entity_poly.pdbx_strand_id
1 'polypeptide(L)'
;MFGNFLYYIVALLIYSTYQPPAKPEFSGIQSALLLVILSTLFFVITWWRFKRFEHRIALYAPSRQDDLFQSIATRQSMLAIIIYAIDIHLLQISIFFSQFQIIKIIPTLEALIFLALFIFYLSMIWVCGYPAFTKIYRNSVSMKSYVVSNISFAVPVVAPWLLLSITSDMLQILPFEAPRRFLMSNEGQIAYFMFFLIAIAVPGPFLIQKFWGCRPLRQGMIRSRIEAICAAAGMKYKDILLWPLFDGRMITAGVMGLVRQFRYILVTPALLRHLGQDELDAVIAHEIGHIKKNHLFFYLLFFSGYLVMSFTVMDLTVYAIIYAKAVWGDSFGSGPEYATATSMVFSLMMIGLFLGYFRYLFGYFMRNFERQADLFAYSMLNSAQPLISTFEKITQTSGQSPDRPNWHHFSITERINYLKKIDADPSLMDRHHEKIKKSLAVYLAGLVLVGWIGWEIHYSSAGDIIGEKVLKAAVFNQMAMDANNPGLYQLLGDIFLNEKNYSETVRAYEHALRLAPDNVPVLNNLAWLYATCENPAFKNPGKALDLARRAAGLSQESYVMDTLAESYFADGDIKSALASAHHALASATENRAYYQLQLEKFQSAANKIKETENPVPH
;
A
#
# COMPACT_ATOMS: atom_id res chain seq x y z
N MET A 1 19.29 10.98 8.81
CA MET A 1 18.73 9.88 9.63
C MET A 1 17.22 9.70 9.44
N PHE A 2 16.39 10.73 9.55
CA PHE A 2 14.94 10.63 9.30
C PHE A 2 14.53 10.27 7.86
N GLY A 3 15.44 10.29 6.89
CA GLY A 3 15.17 9.84 5.51
C GLY A 3 15.08 8.32 5.32
N ASN A 4 15.63 7.57 6.27
CA ASN A 4 15.75 6.11 6.10
C ASN A 4 14.40 5.38 6.14
N PHE A 5 13.39 5.90 6.84
CA PHE A 5 12.09 5.25 6.91
C PHE A 5 11.37 5.19 5.54
N LEU A 6 11.59 6.20 4.68
CA LEU A 6 11.03 6.20 3.33
C LEU A 6 11.55 5.02 2.50
N TYR A 7 12.79 4.62 2.70
CA TYR A 7 13.38 3.49 1.98
C TYR A 7 12.70 2.17 2.32
N TYR A 8 12.28 1.98 3.58
CA TYR A 8 11.54 0.77 3.99
C TYR A 8 10.16 0.71 3.33
N ILE A 9 9.47 1.85 3.24
CA ILE A 9 8.16 1.92 2.57
C ILE A 9 8.33 1.66 1.08
N VAL A 10 9.36 2.24 0.44
CA VAL A 10 9.65 1.97 -0.97
C VAL A 10 9.99 0.49 -1.19
N ALA A 11 10.77 -0.14 -0.31
CA ALA A 11 11.06 -1.56 -0.40
C ALA A 11 9.80 -2.43 -0.26
N LEU A 12 8.89 -2.08 0.66
CA LEU A 12 7.60 -2.76 0.78
C LEU A 12 6.71 -2.54 -0.46
N LEU A 13 6.71 -1.35 -1.06
CA LEU A 13 5.98 -1.08 -2.30
C LEU A 13 6.53 -1.90 -3.47
N ILE A 14 7.85 -2.02 -3.61
CA ILE A 14 8.49 -2.87 -4.63
C ILE A 14 8.03 -4.32 -4.46
N TYR A 15 8.03 -4.83 -3.23
CA TYR A 15 7.57 -6.18 -2.95
C TYR A 15 6.06 -6.35 -3.22
N SER A 16 5.22 -5.44 -2.72
CA SER A 16 3.76 -5.57 -2.82
C SER A 16 3.23 -5.44 -4.25
N THR A 17 3.99 -4.82 -5.14
CA THR A 17 3.64 -4.65 -6.55
C THR A 17 4.25 -5.73 -7.45
N TYR A 18 5.09 -6.61 -6.90
CA TYR A 18 5.68 -7.72 -7.64
C TYR A 18 4.65 -8.81 -7.91
N GLN A 19 4.59 -9.26 -9.16
CA GLN A 19 3.81 -10.41 -9.59
C GLN A 19 4.75 -11.45 -10.20
N PRO A 20 4.87 -12.65 -9.60
CA PRO A 20 5.76 -13.67 -10.12
C PRO A 20 5.25 -14.17 -11.47
N PRO A 21 6.12 -14.28 -12.49
CA PRO A 21 5.74 -14.84 -13.77
C PRO A 21 5.44 -16.34 -13.66
N ALA A 22 4.58 -16.84 -14.56
CA ALA A 22 4.20 -18.26 -14.59
C ALA A 22 5.40 -19.20 -14.83
N LYS A 23 6.42 -18.72 -15.56
CA LYS A 23 7.68 -19.43 -15.78
C LYS A 23 8.83 -18.47 -15.45
N PRO A 24 9.73 -18.85 -14.53
CA PRO A 24 10.89 -18.03 -14.21
C PRO A 24 11.90 -18.02 -15.37
N GLU A 25 12.55 -16.87 -15.58
CA GLU A 25 13.57 -16.72 -16.64
C GLU A 25 14.89 -17.41 -16.26
N PHE A 26 15.24 -17.42 -14.97
CA PHE A 26 16.47 -18.02 -14.46
C PHE A 26 16.15 -19.26 -13.64
N SER A 27 17.08 -20.24 -13.70
CA SER A 27 17.04 -21.34 -12.72
C SER A 27 17.39 -20.84 -11.32
N GLY A 28 16.95 -21.53 -10.27
CA GLY A 28 17.27 -21.14 -8.90
C GLY A 28 18.77 -20.96 -8.65
N ILE A 29 19.62 -21.82 -9.22
CA ILE A 29 21.08 -21.71 -9.09
C ILE A 29 21.60 -20.43 -9.75
N GLN A 30 21.11 -20.08 -10.93
CA GLN A 30 21.51 -18.85 -11.64
C GLN A 30 21.10 -17.61 -10.85
N SER A 31 19.85 -17.57 -10.35
CA SER A 31 19.36 -16.46 -9.50
C SER A 31 20.21 -16.32 -8.23
N ALA A 32 20.56 -17.44 -7.57
CA ALA A 32 21.41 -17.41 -6.38
C ALA A 32 22.82 -16.87 -6.68
N LEU A 33 23.46 -17.33 -7.76
CA LEU A 33 24.77 -16.84 -8.16
C LEU A 33 24.75 -15.35 -8.49
N LEU A 34 23.76 -14.89 -9.25
CA LEU A 34 23.61 -13.47 -9.60
C LEU A 34 23.34 -12.61 -8.36
N LEU A 35 22.52 -13.08 -7.42
CA LEU A 35 22.28 -12.41 -6.13
C LEU A 35 23.59 -12.22 -5.35
N VAL A 36 24.42 -13.26 -5.25
CA VAL A 36 25.73 -13.20 -4.57
C VAL A 36 26.67 -12.24 -5.29
N ILE A 37 26.73 -12.29 -6.63
CA ILE A 37 27.57 -11.39 -7.43
C ILE A 37 27.14 -9.92 -7.21
N LEU A 38 25.85 -9.61 -7.33
CA LEU A 38 25.33 -8.24 -7.16
C LEU A 38 25.53 -7.73 -5.72
N SER A 39 25.27 -8.57 -4.72
CA SER A 39 25.50 -8.22 -3.31
C SER A 39 26.99 -7.95 -3.03
N THR A 40 27.89 -8.77 -3.59
CA THR A 40 29.35 -8.59 -3.45
C THR A 40 29.80 -7.30 -4.13
N LEU A 41 29.34 -7.06 -5.36
CA LEU A 41 29.64 -5.84 -6.11
C LEU A 41 29.17 -4.59 -5.36
N PHE A 42 27.94 -4.63 -4.82
CA PHE A 42 27.40 -3.56 -4.01
C PHE A 42 28.25 -3.29 -2.76
N PHE A 43 28.65 -4.35 -2.05
CA PHE A 43 29.52 -4.23 -0.88
C PHE A 43 30.86 -3.57 -1.25
N VAL A 44 31.53 -4.05 -2.31
CA VAL A 44 32.82 -3.53 -2.76
C VAL A 44 32.73 -2.05 -3.16
N ILE A 45 31.71 -1.68 -3.93
CA ILE A 45 31.46 -0.28 -4.34
C ILE A 45 31.22 0.60 -3.11
N THR A 46 30.39 0.13 -2.17
CA THR A 46 30.03 0.85 -0.95
C THR A 46 31.25 1.03 -0.05
N TRP A 47 32.01 -0.04 0.16
CA TRP A 47 33.24 -0.01 0.94
C TRP A 47 34.26 0.94 0.33
N TRP A 48 34.52 0.86 -1.00
CA TRP A 48 35.45 1.73 -1.70
C TRP A 48 35.08 3.20 -1.60
N ARG A 49 33.80 3.56 -1.75
CA ARG A 49 33.31 4.93 -1.63
C ARG A 49 33.53 5.50 -0.22
N PHE A 50 33.17 4.76 0.82
CA PHE A 50 33.36 5.19 2.21
C PHE A 50 34.85 5.23 2.58
N LYS A 51 35.64 4.26 2.13
CA LYS A 51 37.10 4.23 2.37
C LYS A 51 37.80 5.42 1.72
N ARG A 52 37.46 5.73 0.47
CA ARG A 52 37.98 6.92 -0.21
C ARG A 52 37.59 8.21 0.48
N PHE A 53 36.37 8.31 0.98
CA PHE A 53 35.90 9.46 1.75
C PHE A 53 36.63 9.55 3.09
N GLU A 54 36.77 8.44 3.82
CA GLU A 54 37.47 8.36 5.11
C GLU A 54 38.91 8.90 5.03
N HIS A 55 39.63 8.59 3.97
CA HIS A 55 41.00 9.12 3.76
C HIS A 55 41.05 10.63 3.49
N ARG A 56 39.94 11.22 3.06
CA ARG A 56 39.85 12.64 2.71
C ARG A 56 39.10 13.50 3.73
N ILE A 57 38.60 12.91 4.80
CA ILE A 57 37.81 13.64 5.81
C ILE A 57 38.54 14.87 6.32
N ALA A 58 39.84 14.77 6.65
CA ALA A 58 40.64 15.86 7.19
C ALA A 58 40.78 17.08 6.23
N LEU A 59 40.49 16.90 4.93
CA LEU A 59 40.59 17.95 3.93
C LEU A 59 39.34 18.85 3.90
N TYR A 60 38.25 18.46 4.58
CA TYR A 60 36.97 19.15 4.53
C TYR A 60 36.65 19.86 5.84
N ALA A 61 35.99 21.01 5.76
CA ALA A 61 35.43 21.66 6.94
C ALA A 61 34.38 20.76 7.62
N PRO A 62 34.20 20.85 8.95
CA PRO A 62 33.30 19.95 9.69
C PRO A 62 31.86 19.86 9.16
N SER A 63 31.25 20.99 8.77
CA SER A 63 29.91 21.02 8.17
C SER A 63 29.85 20.26 6.82
N ARG A 64 30.91 20.40 6.02
CA ARG A 64 31.02 19.70 4.72
C ARG A 64 31.31 18.22 4.86
N GLN A 65 31.96 17.79 5.96
CA GLN A 65 32.18 16.37 6.26
C GLN A 65 30.85 15.64 6.46
N ASP A 66 29.91 16.22 7.24
CA ASP A 66 28.58 15.64 7.43
C ASP A 66 27.80 15.59 6.12
N ASP A 67 27.76 16.69 5.37
CA ASP A 67 27.03 16.76 4.10
C ASP A 67 27.52 15.71 3.09
N LEU A 68 28.82 15.51 2.96
CA LEU A 68 29.40 14.49 2.08
C LEU A 68 29.08 13.08 2.57
N PHE A 69 29.19 12.83 3.88
CA PHE A 69 28.85 11.55 4.47
C PHE A 69 27.39 11.18 4.21
N GLN A 70 26.46 12.09 4.48
CA GLN A 70 25.03 11.89 4.23
C GLN A 70 24.72 11.73 2.74
N SER A 71 25.42 12.48 1.87
CA SER A 71 25.27 12.34 0.41
C SER A 71 25.70 10.95 -0.08
N ILE A 72 26.83 10.43 0.41
CA ILE A 72 27.30 9.08 0.08
C ILE A 72 26.29 8.04 0.59
N ALA A 73 25.89 8.13 1.86
CA ALA A 73 24.91 7.22 2.44
C ALA A 73 23.58 7.20 1.66
N THR A 74 23.05 8.37 1.31
CA THR A 74 21.82 8.49 0.51
C THR A 74 21.96 7.85 -0.88
N ARG A 75 23.06 8.12 -1.59
CA ARG A 75 23.32 7.52 -2.92
C ARG A 75 23.46 6.01 -2.84
N GLN A 76 24.09 5.48 -1.77
CA GLN A 76 24.19 4.04 -1.57
C GLN A 76 22.83 3.43 -1.20
N SER A 77 22.00 4.12 -0.41
CA SER A 77 20.66 3.64 -0.12
C SER A 77 19.76 3.60 -1.36
N MET A 78 19.88 4.59 -2.25
CA MET A 78 19.20 4.55 -3.56
C MET A 78 19.69 3.37 -4.42
N LEU A 79 21.00 3.13 -4.45
CA LEU A 79 21.55 1.97 -5.17
C LEU A 79 21.08 0.65 -4.56
N ALA A 80 20.96 0.57 -3.22
CA ALA A 80 20.40 -0.60 -2.53
C ALA A 80 18.95 -0.88 -2.94
N ILE A 81 18.13 0.17 -3.09
CA ILE A 81 16.75 0.03 -3.58
C ILE A 81 16.71 -0.50 -5.01
N ILE A 82 17.60 0.01 -5.88
CA ILE A 82 17.67 -0.46 -7.27
C ILE A 82 18.07 -1.94 -7.33
N ILE A 83 19.11 -2.34 -6.59
CA ILE A 83 19.55 -3.74 -6.53
C ILE A 83 18.44 -4.62 -5.96
N TYR A 84 17.78 -4.20 -4.90
CA TYR A 84 16.65 -4.89 -4.32
C TYR A 84 15.50 -5.08 -5.32
N ALA A 85 15.20 -4.06 -6.14
CA ALA A 85 14.21 -4.18 -7.20
C ALA A 85 14.64 -5.19 -8.29
N ILE A 86 15.94 -5.20 -8.64
CA ILE A 86 16.53 -6.19 -9.56
C ILE A 86 16.39 -7.60 -8.99
N ASP A 87 16.71 -7.80 -7.71
CA ASP A 87 16.61 -9.10 -7.04
C ASP A 87 15.17 -9.65 -7.08
N ILE A 88 14.19 -8.80 -6.89
CA ILE A 88 12.78 -9.20 -6.89
C ILE A 88 12.25 -9.40 -8.31
N HIS A 89 12.35 -8.38 -9.17
CA HIS A 89 11.68 -8.38 -10.47
C HIS A 89 12.46 -9.11 -11.56
N LEU A 90 13.80 -8.99 -11.60
CA LEU A 90 14.61 -9.61 -12.63
C LEU A 90 15.13 -10.98 -12.20
N LEU A 91 15.75 -11.09 -11.01
CA LEU A 91 16.26 -12.37 -10.52
C LEU A 91 15.19 -13.28 -9.95
N GLN A 92 13.97 -12.76 -9.72
CA GLN A 92 12.79 -13.53 -9.30
C GLN A 92 13.07 -14.46 -8.11
N ILE A 93 13.78 -13.93 -7.11
CA ILE A 93 14.24 -14.74 -5.95
C ILE A 93 13.12 -15.35 -5.13
N SER A 94 11.85 -14.96 -5.36
CA SER A 94 10.64 -15.62 -4.82
C SER A 94 10.59 -17.11 -5.16
N ILE A 95 11.23 -17.54 -6.26
CA ILE A 95 11.29 -18.95 -6.68
C ILE A 95 11.86 -19.87 -5.58
N PHE A 96 12.79 -19.36 -4.73
CA PHE A 96 13.36 -20.14 -3.63
C PHE A 96 12.33 -20.46 -2.54
N PHE A 97 11.30 -19.65 -2.42
CA PHE A 97 10.32 -19.69 -1.34
C PHE A 97 8.98 -20.24 -1.78
N SER A 98 8.64 -20.17 -3.06
CA SER A 98 7.36 -20.59 -3.65
C SER A 98 7.03 -22.07 -3.43
N GLN A 99 8.05 -22.92 -3.21
CA GLN A 99 7.88 -24.36 -2.91
C GLN A 99 7.49 -24.66 -1.46
N PHE A 100 7.71 -23.71 -0.53
CA PHE A 100 7.39 -23.93 0.89
C PHE A 100 5.90 -23.65 1.15
N GLN A 101 5.18 -24.68 1.59
CA GLN A 101 3.74 -24.61 1.82
C GLN A 101 3.37 -23.56 2.89
N ILE A 102 4.23 -23.39 3.91
CA ILE A 102 4.01 -22.39 4.97
C ILE A 102 3.99 -20.96 4.44
N ILE A 103 4.76 -20.64 3.41
CA ILE A 103 4.80 -19.31 2.78
C ILE A 103 3.52 -19.06 1.98
N LYS A 104 2.95 -20.09 1.36
CA LYS A 104 1.65 -19.99 0.68
C LYS A 104 0.51 -19.76 1.66
N ILE A 105 0.61 -20.32 2.88
CA ILE A 105 -0.37 -20.15 3.95
C ILE A 105 -0.21 -18.79 4.65
N ILE A 106 1.02 -18.32 4.82
CA ILE A 106 1.38 -17.07 5.52
C ILE A 106 2.27 -16.23 4.61
N PRO A 107 1.70 -15.50 3.62
CA PRO A 107 2.47 -14.67 2.67
C PRO A 107 3.35 -13.61 3.35
N THR A 108 2.96 -13.15 4.55
CA THR A 108 3.76 -12.21 5.35
C THR A 108 5.17 -12.74 5.64
N LEU A 109 5.39 -14.07 5.70
CA LEU A 109 6.73 -14.65 5.90
C LEU A 109 7.64 -14.34 4.71
N GLU A 110 7.14 -14.44 3.49
CA GLU A 110 7.91 -14.08 2.29
C GLU A 110 8.28 -12.59 2.32
N ALA A 111 7.32 -11.73 2.62
CA ALA A 111 7.56 -10.30 2.75
C ALA A 111 8.63 -9.97 3.81
N LEU A 112 8.66 -10.69 4.93
CA LEU A 112 9.69 -10.55 5.96
C LEU A 112 11.08 -10.97 5.46
N ILE A 113 11.18 -12.03 4.65
CA ILE A 113 12.45 -12.46 4.05
C ILE A 113 12.97 -11.38 3.09
N PHE A 114 12.11 -10.82 2.25
CA PHE A 114 12.49 -9.74 1.36
C PHE A 114 12.87 -8.47 2.13
N LEU A 115 12.14 -8.14 3.18
CA LEU A 115 12.50 -7.02 4.04
C LEU A 115 13.85 -7.24 4.74
N ALA A 116 14.14 -8.47 5.18
CA ALA A 116 15.44 -8.83 5.76
C ALA A 116 16.59 -8.68 4.74
N LEU A 117 16.36 -9.03 3.48
CA LEU A 117 17.32 -8.79 2.39
C LEU A 117 17.59 -7.29 2.20
N PHE A 118 16.55 -6.46 2.24
CA PHE A 118 16.75 -5.01 2.15
C PHE A 118 17.51 -4.45 3.35
N ILE A 119 17.20 -4.91 4.57
CA ILE A 119 17.93 -4.55 5.80
C ILE A 119 19.41 -4.99 5.70
N PHE A 120 19.68 -6.13 5.08
CA PHE A 120 21.04 -6.60 4.84
C PHE A 120 21.82 -5.61 3.96
N TYR A 121 21.26 -5.11 2.86
CA TYR A 121 21.90 -4.06 2.05
C TYR A 121 22.13 -2.77 2.83
N LEU A 122 21.16 -2.32 3.62
CA LEU A 122 21.34 -1.13 4.47
C LEU A 122 22.42 -1.36 5.55
N SER A 123 22.50 -2.58 6.09
CA SER A 123 23.52 -2.94 7.08
C SER A 123 24.93 -2.89 6.50
N MET A 124 25.11 -3.29 5.23
CA MET A 124 26.39 -3.11 4.52
C MET A 124 26.80 -1.63 4.46
N ILE A 125 25.84 -0.72 4.17
CA ILE A 125 26.11 0.72 4.14
C ILE A 125 26.55 1.23 5.50
N TRP A 126 25.87 0.83 6.58
CA TRP A 126 26.20 1.26 7.94
C TRP A 126 27.55 0.71 8.39
N VAL A 127 27.86 -0.56 8.12
CA VAL A 127 29.15 -1.17 8.43
C VAL A 127 30.28 -0.45 7.70
N CYS A 128 30.13 -0.24 6.38
CA CYS A 128 31.14 0.45 5.58
C CYS A 128 31.31 1.93 5.97
N GLY A 129 30.23 2.59 6.37
CA GLY A 129 30.22 4.00 6.79
C GLY A 129 30.71 4.23 8.22
N TYR A 130 30.72 3.20 9.07
CA TYR A 130 31.06 3.32 10.49
C TYR A 130 32.43 3.98 10.78
N PRO A 131 33.54 3.64 10.10
CA PRO A 131 34.83 4.30 10.34
C PRO A 131 34.80 5.80 10.07
N ALA A 132 34.12 6.23 9.00
CA ALA A 132 33.94 7.64 8.70
C ALA A 132 33.04 8.33 9.73
N PHE A 133 31.95 7.66 10.14
CA PHE A 133 31.03 8.14 11.18
C PHE A 133 31.76 8.42 12.50
N THR A 134 32.60 7.48 12.99
CA THR A 134 33.34 7.67 14.25
C THR A 134 34.32 8.84 14.18
N LYS A 135 34.96 9.07 13.03
CA LYS A 135 35.90 10.20 12.83
C LYS A 135 35.15 11.55 12.80
N ILE A 136 34.04 11.64 12.08
CA ILE A 136 33.28 12.89 11.94
C ILE A 136 32.66 13.29 13.27
N TYR A 137 31.93 12.37 13.92
CA TYR A 137 31.15 12.67 15.11
C TYR A 137 31.92 12.42 16.42
N ARG A 138 33.22 12.04 16.34
CA ARG A 138 34.07 11.72 17.50
C ARG A 138 33.37 10.81 18.50
N ASN A 139 32.72 9.78 17.99
CA ASN A 139 31.79 8.95 18.75
C ASN A 139 32.43 7.62 19.13
N SER A 140 32.25 7.18 20.39
CA SER A 140 32.74 5.93 20.95
C SER A 140 31.70 4.78 20.95
N VAL A 141 30.59 4.94 20.24
CA VAL A 141 29.58 3.86 20.09
C VAL A 141 30.20 2.69 19.34
N SER A 142 29.96 1.46 19.78
CA SER A 142 30.43 0.27 19.06
C SER A 142 29.73 0.11 17.72
N MET A 143 30.39 -0.51 16.75
CA MET A 143 29.80 -0.78 15.42
C MET A 143 28.47 -1.55 15.52
N LYS A 144 28.42 -2.55 16.43
CA LYS A 144 27.19 -3.32 16.69
C LYS A 144 26.06 -2.41 17.17
N SER A 145 26.32 -1.53 18.16
CA SER A 145 25.31 -0.60 18.66
C SER A 145 24.85 0.39 17.60
N TYR A 146 25.76 0.87 16.74
CA TYR A 146 25.46 1.77 15.65
C TYR A 146 24.49 1.11 14.64
N VAL A 147 24.79 -0.11 14.18
CA VAL A 147 23.96 -0.85 13.23
C VAL A 147 22.59 -1.19 13.84
N VAL A 148 22.57 -1.74 15.06
CA VAL A 148 21.33 -2.10 15.78
C VAL A 148 20.45 -0.87 16.01
N SER A 149 21.03 0.28 16.35
CA SER A 149 20.26 1.52 16.55
C SER A 149 19.57 1.97 15.24
N ASN A 150 20.26 1.86 14.10
CA ASN A 150 19.67 2.20 12.81
C ASN A 150 18.52 1.24 12.42
N ILE A 151 18.65 -0.06 12.71
CA ILE A 151 17.59 -1.06 12.48
C ILE A 151 16.41 -0.77 13.43
N SER A 152 16.67 -0.62 14.73
CA SER A 152 15.62 -0.40 15.75
C SER A 152 14.82 0.87 15.51
N PHE A 153 15.44 1.89 14.92
CA PHE A 153 14.74 3.14 14.57
C PHE A 153 13.70 2.93 13.45
N ALA A 154 13.91 1.93 12.58
CA ALA A 154 12.98 1.63 11.51
C ALA A 154 11.81 0.72 11.93
N VAL A 155 11.94 -0.04 13.02
CA VAL A 155 10.92 -0.99 13.47
C VAL A 155 9.53 -0.35 13.65
N PRO A 156 9.37 0.84 14.28
CA PRO A 156 8.06 1.48 14.42
C PRO A 156 7.38 1.84 13.11
N VAL A 157 8.14 1.98 12.02
CA VAL A 157 7.60 2.27 10.70
C VAL A 157 7.05 1.01 10.02
N VAL A 158 7.75 -0.11 10.21
CA VAL A 158 7.40 -1.41 9.60
C VAL A 158 6.34 -2.15 10.44
N ALA A 159 6.35 -1.96 11.76
CA ALA A 159 5.47 -2.69 12.68
C ALA A 159 3.97 -2.54 12.37
N PRO A 160 3.42 -1.36 11.99
CA PRO A 160 2.03 -1.23 11.60
C PRO A 160 1.66 -2.10 10.40
N TRP A 161 2.49 -2.07 9.37
CA TRP A 161 2.30 -2.91 8.18
C TRP A 161 2.38 -4.40 8.52
N LEU A 162 3.36 -4.79 9.33
CA LEU A 162 3.54 -6.18 9.75
C LEU A 162 2.35 -6.71 10.54
N LEU A 163 1.82 -5.92 11.49
CA LEU A 163 0.63 -6.29 12.26
C LEU A 163 -0.59 -6.46 11.37
N LEU A 164 -0.79 -5.53 10.43
CA LEU A 164 -1.87 -5.60 9.46
C LEU A 164 -1.74 -6.86 8.59
N SER A 165 -0.56 -7.14 8.06
CA SER A 165 -0.30 -8.27 7.18
C SER A 165 -0.51 -9.61 7.90
N ILE A 166 0.08 -9.79 9.09
CA ILE A 166 -0.08 -11.01 9.90
C ILE A 166 -1.57 -11.24 10.26
N THR A 167 -2.29 -10.18 10.64
CA THR A 167 -3.71 -10.34 11.00
C THR A 167 -4.55 -10.70 9.78
N SER A 168 -4.23 -10.14 8.60
CA SER A 168 -4.87 -10.55 7.34
C SER A 168 -4.63 -12.03 7.03
N ASP A 169 -3.38 -12.50 7.13
CA ASP A 169 -3.04 -13.92 6.93
C ASP A 169 -3.80 -14.81 7.92
N MET A 170 -3.84 -14.42 9.21
CA MET A 170 -4.57 -15.17 10.23
C MET A 170 -6.07 -15.27 9.93
N LEU A 171 -6.70 -14.16 9.50
CA LEU A 171 -8.12 -14.15 9.16
C LEU A 171 -8.44 -15.04 7.95
N GLN A 172 -7.49 -15.17 7.00
CA GLN A 172 -7.65 -16.06 5.85
C GLN A 172 -7.53 -17.56 6.22
N ILE A 173 -6.78 -17.88 7.28
CA ILE A 173 -6.60 -19.26 7.77
C ILE A 173 -7.81 -19.72 8.60
N LEU A 174 -8.58 -18.80 9.20
CA LEU A 174 -9.73 -19.15 10.02
C LEU A 174 -10.78 -19.94 9.23
N PRO A 175 -11.42 -20.96 9.85
CA PRO A 175 -12.41 -21.82 9.19
C PRO A 175 -13.77 -21.13 8.98
N PHE A 176 -13.85 -19.82 9.18
CA PHE A 176 -15.07 -19.02 9.04
C PHE A 176 -15.12 -18.35 7.67
N GLU A 177 -16.13 -18.64 6.88
CA GLU A 177 -16.30 -18.04 5.54
C GLU A 177 -16.66 -16.56 5.59
N ALA A 178 -17.47 -16.12 6.56
CA ALA A 178 -17.97 -14.74 6.62
C ALA A 178 -16.84 -13.70 6.75
N PRO A 179 -15.85 -13.83 7.64
CA PRO A 179 -14.70 -12.90 7.67
C PRO A 179 -13.88 -12.93 6.37
N ARG A 180 -13.72 -14.12 5.76
CA ARG A 180 -12.98 -14.26 4.51
C ARG A 180 -13.67 -13.55 3.35
N ARG A 181 -14.99 -13.76 3.18
CA ARG A 181 -15.79 -13.05 2.16
C ARG A 181 -15.77 -11.55 2.37
N PHE A 182 -15.87 -11.10 3.63
CA PHE A 182 -15.79 -9.68 3.96
C PHE A 182 -14.45 -9.08 3.56
N LEU A 183 -13.33 -9.72 3.88
CA LEU A 183 -11.99 -9.23 3.49
C LEU A 183 -11.72 -9.29 1.98
N MET A 184 -12.44 -10.14 1.25
CA MET A 184 -12.35 -10.19 -0.22
C MET A 184 -13.15 -9.08 -0.89
N SER A 185 -14.13 -8.48 -0.22
CA SER A 185 -14.89 -7.34 -0.75
C SER A 185 -14.08 -6.04 -0.62
N ASN A 186 -14.29 -5.10 -1.54
CA ASN A 186 -13.63 -3.80 -1.52
C ASN A 186 -13.97 -3.01 -0.24
N GLU A 187 -15.24 -3.06 0.18
CA GLU A 187 -15.73 -2.42 1.40
C GLU A 187 -15.07 -3.03 2.65
N GLY A 188 -14.93 -4.35 2.67
CA GLY A 188 -14.28 -5.07 3.75
C GLY A 188 -12.80 -4.71 3.87
N GLN A 189 -12.08 -4.61 2.75
CA GLN A 189 -10.68 -4.19 2.73
C GLN A 189 -10.51 -2.76 3.24
N ILE A 190 -11.36 -1.82 2.80
CA ILE A 190 -11.33 -0.43 3.27
C ILE A 190 -11.65 -0.37 4.77
N ALA A 191 -12.71 -1.05 5.22
CA ALA A 191 -13.10 -1.08 6.63
C ALA A 191 -12.02 -1.71 7.51
N TYR A 192 -11.42 -2.81 7.09
CA TYR A 192 -10.31 -3.47 7.76
C TYR A 192 -9.11 -2.54 7.91
N PHE A 193 -8.73 -1.88 6.83
CA PHE A 193 -7.61 -0.96 6.84
C PHE A 193 -7.87 0.25 7.75
N MET A 194 -9.05 0.86 7.66
CA MET A 194 -9.42 2.00 8.51
C MET A 194 -9.48 1.62 10.00
N PHE A 195 -10.01 0.44 10.31
CA PHE A 195 -9.99 -0.10 11.67
C PHE A 195 -8.55 -0.24 12.18
N PHE A 196 -7.67 -0.86 11.39
CA PHE A 196 -6.27 -1.04 11.76
C PHE A 196 -5.50 0.27 11.91
N LEU A 197 -5.74 1.23 11.04
CA LEU A 197 -5.13 2.55 11.13
C LEU A 197 -5.43 3.21 12.48
N ILE A 198 -6.68 3.14 12.93
CA ILE A 198 -7.11 3.68 14.24
C ILE A 198 -6.55 2.82 15.38
N ALA A 199 -6.64 1.51 15.27
CA ALA A 199 -6.16 0.56 16.28
C ALA A 199 -4.64 0.64 16.52
N ILE A 200 -3.87 1.06 15.51
CA ILE A 200 -2.43 1.29 15.66
C ILE A 200 -2.14 2.73 16.09
N ALA A 201 -2.83 3.73 15.54
CA ALA A 201 -2.56 5.13 15.85
C ALA A 201 -2.83 5.50 17.31
N VAL A 202 -3.79 4.84 17.96
CA VAL A 202 -4.17 5.14 19.35
C VAL A 202 -3.24 4.46 20.36
N PRO A 203 -3.07 3.13 20.42
CA PRO A 203 -2.16 2.48 21.38
C PRO A 203 -0.71 2.37 20.88
N GLY A 204 -0.43 2.63 19.59
CA GLY A 204 0.92 2.52 19.01
C GLY A 204 2.00 3.25 19.80
N PRO A 205 1.79 4.47 20.31
CA PRO A 205 2.77 5.17 21.15
C PRO A 205 3.23 4.39 22.39
N PHE A 206 2.34 3.57 22.96
CA PHE A 206 2.69 2.69 24.08
C PHE A 206 3.66 1.57 23.67
N LEU A 207 3.50 1.02 22.47
CA LEU A 207 4.41 0.00 21.94
C LEU A 207 5.73 0.63 21.50
N ILE A 208 5.67 1.74 20.78
CA ILE A 208 6.84 2.45 20.25
C ILE A 208 7.80 2.87 21.39
N GLN A 209 7.28 3.42 22.47
CA GLN A 209 8.12 3.84 23.58
C GLN A 209 8.86 2.66 24.25
N LYS A 210 8.24 1.47 24.28
CA LYS A 210 8.88 0.25 24.77
C LYS A 210 9.98 -0.24 23.81
N PHE A 211 9.71 -0.26 22.50
CA PHE A 211 10.72 -0.62 21.50
C PHE A 211 11.93 0.31 21.50
N TRP A 212 11.71 1.59 21.77
CA TRP A 212 12.80 2.57 21.89
C TRP A 212 13.51 2.53 23.25
N GLY A 213 13.10 1.65 24.17
CA GLY A 213 13.71 1.53 25.50
C GLY A 213 13.53 2.77 26.36
N CYS A 214 12.46 3.53 26.14
CA CYS A 214 12.17 4.73 26.92
C CYS A 214 11.93 4.38 28.38
N ARG A 215 12.37 5.28 29.27
CA ARG A 215 12.23 5.12 30.73
C ARG A 215 11.57 6.37 31.31
N PRO A 216 10.75 6.25 32.38
CA PRO A 216 10.19 7.41 33.04
C PRO A 216 11.28 8.40 33.50
N LEU A 217 11.10 9.68 33.22
CA LEU A 217 11.97 10.73 33.73
C LEU A 217 11.80 10.78 35.25
N ARG A 218 12.91 10.69 36.00
CA ARG A 218 12.89 10.72 37.48
C ARG A 218 12.31 12.03 38.00
N GLN A 219 11.67 11.96 39.16
CA GLN A 219 11.20 13.15 39.86
C GLN A 219 12.40 14.08 40.19
N GLY A 220 12.20 15.38 40.01
CA GLY A 220 13.22 16.38 40.21
C GLY A 220 12.88 17.71 39.51
N MET A 221 13.73 18.69 39.63
CA MET A 221 13.51 20.06 39.15
C MET A 221 13.15 20.10 37.65
N ILE A 222 13.84 19.30 36.80
CA ILE A 222 13.59 19.25 35.36
C ILE A 222 12.18 18.72 35.06
N ARG A 223 11.80 17.62 35.74
CA ARG A 223 10.45 17.04 35.53
C ARG A 223 9.37 18.01 36.01
N SER A 224 9.51 18.59 37.19
CA SER A 224 8.55 19.57 37.72
C SER A 224 8.40 20.79 36.81
N ARG A 225 9.50 21.24 36.16
CA ARG A 225 9.45 22.34 35.19
C ARG A 225 8.65 21.96 33.96
N ILE A 226 8.88 20.79 33.36
CA ILE A 226 8.10 20.29 32.22
C ILE A 226 6.62 20.13 32.57
N GLU A 227 6.33 19.61 33.77
CA GLU A 227 4.97 19.49 34.32
C GLU A 227 4.27 20.85 34.43
N ALA A 228 5.00 21.87 34.93
CA ALA A 228 4.48 23.25 35.05
C ALA A 228 4.10 23.85 33.69
N ILE A 229 4.95 23.68 32.66
CA ILE A 229 4.67 24.15 31.30
C ILE A 229 3.46 23.42 30.71
N CYS A 230 3.38 22.11 30.87
CA CYS A 230 2.23 21.33 30.44
C CYS A 230 0.94 21.78 31.12
N ALA A 231 0.97 22.06 32.39
CA ALA A 231 -0.15 22.57 33.18
C ALA A 231 -0.58 23.97 32.68
N ALA A 232 0.38 24.89 32.49
CA ALA A 232 0.13 26.23 31.98
C ALA A 232 -0.53 26.19 30.58
N ALA A 233 -0.11 25.25 29.74
CA ALA A 233 -0.73 25.01 28.45
C ALA A 233 -2.04 24.20 28.53
N GLY A 234 -2.45 23.69 29.70
CA GLY A 234 -3.60 22.80 29.83
C GLY A 234 -3.47 21.52 28.99
N MET A 235 -2.26 20.97 28.89
CA MET A 235 -1.99 19.73 28.17
C MET A 235 -2.05 18.52 29.08
N LYS A 236 -2.88 17.54 28.75
CA LYS A 236 -2.97 16.26 29.46
C LYS A 236 -2.14 15.20 28.73
N TYR A 237 -1.33 14.46 29.46
CA TYR A 237 -0.44 13.40 28.97
C TYR A 237 -0.40 12.22 29.94
N LYS A 238 0.21 11.10 29.55
CA LYS A 238 0.36 9.89 30.38
C LYS A 238 1.61 9.98 31.23
N ASP A 239 2.76 10.27 30.63
CA ASP A 239 4.04 10.37 31.33
C ASP A 239 5.08 11.16 30.50
N ILE A 240 6.15 11.55 31.17
CA ILE A 240 7.35 12.16 30.62
C ILE A 240 8.44 11.10 30.63
N LEU A 241 9.01 10.80 29.46
CA LEU A 241 9.94 9.70 29.28
C LEU A 241 11.31 10.20 28.83
N LEU A 242 12.35 9.60 29.37
CA LEU A 242 13.71 9.73 28.89
C LEU A 242 13.90 8.80 27.69
N TRP A 243 14.28 9.35 26.56
CA TRP A 243 14.46 8.64 25.29
C TRP A 243 15.96 8.43 24.99
N PRO A 244 16.50 7.21 25.13
CA PRO A 244 17.93 6.93 24.97
C PRO A 244 18.36 6.81 23.50
N LEU A 245 17.79 7.63 22.61
CA LEU A 245 18.08 7.60 21.18
C LEU A 245 19.57 7.81 20.91
N PHE A 246 20.21 6.90 20.14
CA PHE A 246 21.65 6.87 19.87
C PHE A 246 22.49 7.05 21.15
N ASP A 247 22.26 6.21 22.15
CA ASP A 247 22.86 6.28 23.47
C ASP A 247 22.67 7.65 24.19
N GLY A 248 21.55 8.31 23.88
CA GLY A 248 21.17 9.58 24.49
C GLY A 248 21.99 10.78 24.02
N ARG A 249 22.64 10.70 22.86
CA ARG A 249 23.50 11.78 22.33
C ARG A 249 22.79 12.72 21.35
N MET A 250 21.65 12.34 20.83
CA MET A 250 20.84 13.20 19.98
C MET A 250 20.12 14.25 20.81
N ILE A 251 20.24 15.53 20.45
CA ILE A 251 19.53 16.64 21.09
C ILE A 251 18.16 16.76 20.42
N THR A 252 17.14 16.20 21.06
CA THR A 252 15.77 16.26 20.54
C THR A 252 14.76 16.01 21.66
N ALA A 253 13.55 16.51 21.46
CA ALA A 253 12.36 16.14 22.20
C ALA A 253 11.29 15.67 21.20
N GLY A 254 10.17 15.19 21.69
CA GLY A 254 9.03 14.84 20.86
C GLY A 254 7.80 14.57 21.71
N VAL A 255 6.65 14.76 21.10
CA VAL A 255 5.37 14.35 21.67
C VAL A 255 4.75 13.30 20.74
N MET A 256 4.27 12.20 21.32
CA MET A 256 3.53 11.19 20.59
C MET A 256 2.24 10.80 21.31
N GLY A 257 1.20 10.43 20.54
CA GLY A 257 -0.09 9.95 21.01
C GLY A 257 -1.23 10.94 20.82
N LEU A 258 -2.27 10.45 20.14
CA LEU A 258 -3.50 11.19 19.86
C LEU A 258 -4.32 11.44 21.12
N VAL A 259 -4.45 10.42 21.98
CA VAL A 259 -5.27 10.46 23.18
C VAL A 259 -4.41 10.54 24.44
N ARG A 260 -4.93 11.18 25.49
CA ARG A 260 -4.18 11.44 26.73
C ARG A 260 -3.59 10.19 27.39
N GLN A 261 -4.30 9.04 27.31
CA GLN A 261 -3.90 7.78 27.95
C GLN A 261 -2.63 7.18 27.32
N PHE A 262 -2.36 7.52 26.05
CA PHE A 262 -1.21 7.06 25.26
C PHE A 262 -0.34 8.22 24.80
N ARG A 263 -0.51 9.43 25.38
CA ARG A 263 0.33 10.60 25.07
C ARG A 263 1.54 10.65 25.95
N TYR A 264 2.71 10.62 25.35
CA TYR A 264 4.00 10.69 26.03
C TYR A 264 4.80 11.89 25.54
N ILE A 265 5.50 12.53 26.47
CA ILE A 265 6.50 13.55 26.17
C ILE A 265 7.86 12.85 26.25
N LEU A 266 8.64 12.92 25.19
CA LEU A 266 9.95 12.31 25.07
C LEU A 266 11.02 13.39 25.16
N VAL A 267 12.03 13.19 26.00
CA VAL A 267 13.20 14.07 26.09
C VAL A 267 14.46 13.23 26.08
N THR A 268 15.47 13.67 25.34
CA THR A 268 16.74 12.93 25.28
C THR A 268 17.70 13.41 26.38
N PRO A 269 18.61 12.54 26.87
CA PRO A 269 19.64 12.94 27.84
C PRO A 269 20.53 14.10 27.35
N ALA A 270 20.82 14.14 26.03
CA ALA A 270 21.62 15.23 25.46
C ALA A 270 20.87 16.57 25.52
N LEU A 271 19.56 16.58 25.22
CA LEU A 271 18.75 17.79 25.34
C LEU A 271 18.86 18.38 26.76
N LEU A 272 18.66 17.53 27.75
CA LEU A 272 18.68 17.95 29.18
C LEU A 272 20.06 18.42 29.67
N ARG A 273 21.16 17.99 29.02
CA ARG A 273 22.51 18.41 29.35
C ARG A 273 22.94 19.71 28.69
N HIS A 274 22.47 19.96 27.47
CA HIS A 274 22.98 21.07 26.65
C HIS A 274 22.09 22.33 26.71
N LEU A 275 20.79 22.17 27.00
CA LEU A 275 19.87 23.29 27.03
C LEU A 275 19.74 23.86 28.45
N GLY A 276 19.67 25.21 28.52
CA GLY A 276 19.26 25.93 29.72
C GLY A 276 17.76 25.79 29.98
N GLN A 277 17.31 26.35 31.09
CA GLN A 277 15.93 26.22 31.55
C GLN A 277 14.93 26.83 30.57
N ASP A 278 15.20 28.04 30.07
CA ASP A 278 14.30 28.76 29.17
C ASP A 278 14.27 28.14 27.76
N GLU A 279 15.38 27.56 27.33
CA GLU A 279 15.50 26.80 26.10
C GLU A 279 14.73 25.49 26.17
N LEU A 280 14.80 24.78 27.32
CA LEU A 280 13.99 23.59 27.54
C LEU A 280 12.49 23.93 27.51
N ASP A 281 12.09 25.05 28.14
CA ASP A 281 10.71 25.54 28.07
C ASP A 281 10.25 25.79 26.63
N ALA A 282 11.10 26.40 25.83
CA ALA A 282 10.80 26.69 24.42
C ALA A 282 10.62 25.42 23.60
N VAL A 283 11.47 24.40 23.81
CA VAL A 283 11.34 23.10 23.13
C VAL A 283 10.06 22.40 23.58
N ILE A 284 9.77 22.35 24.87
CA ILE A 284 8.55 21.72 25.37
C ILE A 284 7.29 22.47 24.89
N ALA A 285 7.32 23.81 24.88
CA ALA A 285 6.22 24.60 24.33
C ALA A 285 6.00 24.34 22.82
N HIS A 286 7.07 24.19 22.04
CA HIS A 286 7.01 23.78 20.65
C HIS A 286 6.31 22.42 20.49
N GLU A 287 6.70 21.41 21.27
CA GLU A 287 6.10 20.08 21.26
C GLU A 287 4.62 20.11 21.67
N ILE A 288 4.25 20.94 22.64
CA ILE A 288 2.85 21.17 23.02
C ILE A 288 2.08 21.80 21.86
N GLY A 289 2.72 22.66 21.08
CA GLY A 289 2.15 23.28 19.88
C GLY A 289 1.60 22.25 18.89
N HIS A 290 2.30 21.14 18.67
CA HIS A 290 1.80 20.04 17.81
C HIS A 290 0.49 19.44 18.33
N ILE A 291 0.34 19.30 19.63
CA ILE A 291 -0.90 18.78 20.23
C ILE A 291 -2.03 19.80 20.17
N LYS A 292 -1.75 21.05 20.52
CA LYS A 292 -2.76 22.13 20.57
C LYS A 292 -3.30 22.51 19.19
N LYS A 293 -2.51 22.32 18.16
CA LYS A 293 -2.90 22.54 16.74
C LYS A 293 -3.39 21.26 16.04
N ASN A 294 -3.54 20.15 16.77
CA ASN A 294 -4.02 18.85 16.28
C ASN A 294 -3.18 18.29 15.10
N HIS A 295 -1.87 18.58 15.03
CA HIS A 295 -1.03 18.14 13.92
C HIS A 295 -1.02 16.62 13.78
N LEU A 296 -1.02 15.86 14.90
CA LEU A 296 -1.03 14.40 14.87
C LEU A 296 -2.30 13.85 14.21
N PHE A 297 -3.47 14.51 14.42
CA PHE A 297 -4.71 14.15 13.74
C PHE A 297 -4.61 14.41 12.23
N PHE A 298 -4.04 15.54 11.83
CA PHE A 298 -3.83 15.85 10.42
C PHE A 298 -2.84 14.89 9.75
N TYR A 299 -1.80 14.42 10.47
CA TYR A 299 -0.92 13.38 9.92
C TYR A 299 -1.69 12.10 9.60
N LEU A 300 -2.59 11.67 10.48
CA LEU A 300 -3.46 10.52 10.22
C LEU A 300 -4.36 10.77 8.99
N LEU A 301 -4.93 11.97 8.88
CA LEU A 301 -5.75 12.37 7.73
C LEU A 301 -4.94 12.35 6.42
N PHE A 302 -3.68 12.78 6.42
CA PHE A 302 -2.82 12.70 5.23
C PHE A 302 -2.49 11.25 4.86
N PHE A 303 -2.25 10.37 5.83
CA PHE A 303 -2.08 8.95 5.54
C PHE A 303 -3.35 8.34 4.93
N SER A 304 -4.53 8.64 5.47
CA SER A 304 -5.82 8.21 4.89
C SER A 304 -6.01 8.78 3.48
N GLY A 305 -5.65 10.04 3.27
CA GLY A 305 -5.73 10.69 1.96
C GLY A 305 -4.81 10.06 0.91
N TYR A 306 -3.61 9.62 1.31
CA TYR A 306 -2.74 8.85 0.43
C TYR A 306 -3.39 7.54 -0.02
N LEU A 307 -4.11 6.86 0.88
CA LEU A 307 -4.80 5.62 0.53
C LEU A 307 -5.91 5.84 -0.48
N VAL A 308 -6.76 6.85 -0.26
CA VAL A 308 -7.81 7.21 -1.22
C VAL A 308 -7.19 7.51 -2.60
N MET A 309 -6.10 8.26 -2.62
CA MET A 309 -5.40 8.58 -3.86
C MET A 309 -4.75 7.35 -4.50
N SER A 310 -4.12 6.47 -3.71
CA SER A 310 -3.54 5.21 -4.19
C SER A 310 -4.60 4.30 -4.81
N PHE A 311 -5.74 4.16 -4.15
CA PHE A 311 -6.85 3.35 -4.65
C PHE A 311 -7.34 3.85 -6.01
N THR A 312 -7.59 5.15 -6.14
CA THR A 312 -8.03 5.76 -7.42
C THR A 312 -6.97 5.61 -8.52
N VAL A 313 -5.68 5.84 -8.20
CA VAL A 313 -4.60 5.80 -9.19
C VAL A 313 -4.24 4.38 -9.58
N MET A 314 -4.45 3.40 -8.70
CA MET A 314 -4.17 1.99 -8.99
C MET A 314 -4.94 1.50 -10.23
N ASP A 315 -6.25 1.69 -10.26
CA ASP A 315 -7.09 1.28 -11.40
C ASP A 315 -6.72 2.02 -12.68
N LEU A 316 -6.54 3.34 -12.58
CA LEU A 316 -6.10 4.14 -13.73
C LEU A 316 -4.75 3.65 -14.28
N THR A 317 -3.84 3.20 -13.42
CA THR A 317 -2.54 2.66 -13.83
C THR A 317 -2.71 1.31 -14.55
N VAL A 318 -3.55 0.43 -14.02
CA VAL A 318 -3.85 -0.86 -14.65
C VAL A 318 -4.49 -0.64 -16.03
N TYR A 319 -5.50 0.24 -16.12
CA TYR A 319 -6.12 0.58 -17.41
C TYR A 319 -5.13 1.19 -18.39
N ALA A 320 -4.25 2.09 -17.93
CA ALA A 320 -3.23 2.68 -18.78
C ALA A 320 -2.23 1.65 -19.33
N ILE A 321 -1.81 0.68 -18.49
CA ILE A 321 -0.92 -0.41 -18.91
C ILE A 321 -1.58 -1.29 -19.98
N ILE A 322 -2.84 -1.68 -19.75
CA ILE A 322 -3.59 -2.51 -20.70
C ILE A 322 -3.81 -1.75 -22.02
N TYR A 323 -4.18 -0.48 -21.96
CA TYR A 323 -4.36 0.36 -23.13
C TYR A 323 -3.05 0.59 -23.89
N ALA A 324 -1.95 0.82 -23.18
CA ALA A 324 -0.63 0.99 -23.79
C ALA A 324 -0.22 -0.26 -24.58
N LYS A 325 -0.48 -1.46 -24.04
CA LYS A 325 -0.28 -2.72 -24.78
C LYS A 325 -1.15 -2.78 -26.05
N ALA A 326 -2.41 -2.33 -25.95
CA ALA A 326 -3.33 -2.29 -27.07
C ALA A 326 -2.83 -1.38 -28.21
N VAL A 327 -2.19 -0.25 -27.87
CA VAL A 327 -1.74 0.76 -28.86
C VAL A 327 -0.36 0.43 -29.43
N TRP A 328 0.57 -0.03 -28.58
CA TRP A 328 1.97 -0.21 -28.97
C TRP A 328 2.39 -1.66 -29.24
N GLY A 329 1.46 -2.61 -29.10
CA GLY A 329 1.64 -4.01 -29.50
C GLY A 329 2.89 -4.66 -28.89
N ASP A 330 3.63 -5.36 -29.74
CA ASP A 330 4.79 -6.18 -29.35
C ASP A 330 6.03 -5.39 -28.86
N SER A 331 6.01 -4.06 -28.93
CA SER A 331 7.12 -3.25 -28.39
C SER A 331 7.39 -3.48 -26.91
N PHE A 332 6.40 -4.01 -26.16
CA PHE A 332 6.51 -4.38 -24.76
C PHE A 332 6.81 -5.87 -24.52
N GLY A 333 7.02 -6.66 -25.57
CA GLY A 333 7.25 -8.11 -25.48
C GLY A 333 5.98 -8.93 -25.25
N SER A 334 6.10 -10.24 -25.36
CA SER A 334 5.06 -11.23 -25.09
C SER A 334 5.57 -12.27 -24.10
N GLY A 335 4.69 -12.80 -23.23
CA GLY A 335 5.05 -13.84 -22.25
C GLY A 335 5.60 -13.30 -20.91
N PRO A 336 6.56 -14.03 -20.27
CA PRO A 336 7.08 -13.70 -18.94
C PRO A 336 7.74 -12.33 -18.85
N GLU A 337 8.43 -11.90 -19.90
CA GLU A 337 9.10 -10.59 -19.98
C GLU A 337 8.08 -9.44 -19.89
N TYR A 338 6.91 -9.62 -20.53
CA TYR A 338 5.82 -8.64 -20.43
C TYR A 338 5.27 -8.52 -19.00
N ALA A 339 5.06 -9.64 -18.30
CA ALA A 339 4.59 -9.63 -16.92
C ALA A 339 5.58 -8.91 -16.00
N THR A 340 6.88 -9.15 -16.17
CA THR A 340 7.94 -8.45 -15.45
C THR A 340 7.96 -6.95 -15.76
N ALA A 341 7.90 -6.58 -17.03
CA ALA A 341 7.91 -5.17 -17.45
C ALA A 341 6.69 -4.40 -16.91
N THR A 342 5.49 -4.97 -16.99
CA THR A 342 4.26 -4.35 -16.47
C THR A 342 4.28 -4.21 -14.95
N SER A 343 4.77 -5.22 -14.22
CA SER A 343 4.95 -5.17 -12.77
C SER A 343 5.95 -4.06 -12.38
N MET A 344 7.05 -3.92 -13.11
CA MET A 344 8.02 -2.84 -12.89
C MET A 344 7.42 -1.46 -13.17
N VAL A 345 6.68 -1.28 -14.27
CA VAL A 345 5.99 -0.01 -14.58
C VAL A 345 4.99 0.34 -13.49
N PHE A 346 4.18 -0.62 -13.06
CA PHE A 346 3.23 -0.43 -11.97
C PHE A 346 3.93 -0.03 -10.67
N SER A 347 5.02 -0.72 -10.31
CA SER A 347 5.84 -0.39 -9.14
C SER A 347 6.39 1.04 -9.21
N LEU A 348 6.94 1.44 -10.36
CA LEU A 348 7.49 2.79 -10.57
C LEU A 348 6.40 3.87 -10.45
N MET A 349 5.21 3.62 -10.98
CA MET A 349 4.08 4.55 -10.86
C MET A 349 3.65 4.70 -9.39
N MET A 350 3.51 3.61 -8.65
CA MET A 350 3.12 3.64 -7.22
C MET A 350 4.19 4.27 -6.33
N ILE A 351 5.48 4.00 -6.61
CA ILE A 351 6.61 4.65 -5.92
C ILE A 351 6.63 6.16 -6.24
N GLY A 352 6.44 6.52 -7.51
CA GLY A 352 6.36 7.93 -7.94
C GLY A 352 5.23 8.68 -7.25
N LEU A 353 4.05 8.07 -7.16
CA LEU A 353 2.89 8.59 -6.43
C LEU A 353 3.23 8.79 -4.95
N PHE A 354 3.80 7.77 -4.30
CA PHE A 354 4.20 7.82 -2.89
C PHE A 354 5.20 8.94 -2.63
N LEU A 355 6.29 8.99 -3.40
CA LEU A 355 7.33 10.01 -3.23
C LEU A 355 6.80 11.42 -3.54
N GLY A 356 5.99 11.56 -4.59
CA GLY A 356 5.35 12.82 -4.95
C GLY A 356 4.44 13.34 -3.83
N TYR A 357 3.57 12.47 -3.34
CA TYR A 357 2.65 12.81 -2.26
C TYR A 357 3.38 13.18 -0.97
N PHE A 358 4.26 12.31 -0.46
CA PHE A 358 4.90 12.52 0.85
C PHE A 358 5.95 13.63 0.80
N ARG A 359 6.73 13.76 -0.27
CA ARG A 359 7.76 14.80 -0.36
C ARG A 359 7.19 16.18 -0.58
N TYR A 360 6.19 16.33 -1.45
CA TYR A 360 5.69 17.66 -1.83
C TYR A 360 4.46 18.04 -1.03
N LEU A 361 3.38 17.26 -1.09
CA LEU A 361 2.12 17.61 -0.46
C LEU A 361 2.20 17.47 1.06
N PHE A 362 2.51 16.29 1.58
CA PHE A 362 2.66 16.06 3.01
C PHE A 362 3.82 16.88 3.59
N GLY A 363 4.97 16.94 2.90
CA GLY A 363 6.10 17.76 3.29
C GLY A 363 5.78 19.26 3.37
N TYR A 364 4.90 19.78 2.51
CA TYR A 364 4.41 21.16 2.60
C TYR A 364 3.68 21.39 3.93
N PHE A 365 2.74 20.51 4.29
CA PHE A 365 2.00 20.62 5.55
C PHE A 365 2.91 20.42 6.77
N MET A 366 3.80 19.43 6.74
CA MET A 366 4.77 19.19 7.80
C MET A 366 5.57 20.47 8.13
N ARG A 367 6.22 21.06 7.13
CA ARG A 367 7.00 22.30 7.32
C ARG A 367 6.17 23.45 7.87
N ASN A 368 4.93 23.59 7.41
CA ASN A 368 4.06 24.66 7.91
C ASN A 368 3.51 24.38 9.32
N PHE A 369 3.30 23.11 9.69
CA PHE A 369 2.95 22.72 11.05
C PHE A 369 4.10 22.91 12.03
N GLU A 370 5.35 22.67 11.63
CA GLU A 370 6.53 23.03 12.40
C GLU A 370 6.55 24.54 12.69
N ARG A 371 6.28 25.36 11.69
CA ARG A 371 6.17 26.80 11.89
C ARG A 371 5.02 27.19 12.82
N GLN A 372 3.87 26.49 12.77
CA GLN A 372 2.79 26.68 13.74
C GLN A 372 3.19 26.32 15.17
N ALA A 373 4.00 25.29 15.33
CA ALA A 373 4.53 24.89 16.63
C ALA A 373 5.54 25.93 17.17
N ASP A 374 6.42 26.49 16.31
CA ASP A 374 7.30 27.60 16.65
C ASP A 374 6.51 28.83 17.12
N LEU A 375 5.43 29.18 16.40
CA LEU A 375 4.56 30.30 16.75
C LEU A 375 3.80 30.05 18.06
N PHE A 376 3.42 28.80 18.34
CA PHE A 376 2.81 28.46 19.62
C PHE A 376 3.81 28.64 20.77
N ALA A 377 5.06 28.19 20.61
CA ALA A 377 6.11 28.41 21.60
C ALA A 377 6.35 29.91 21.84
N TYR A 378 6.43 30.70 20.78
CA TYR A 378 6.51 32.17 20.86
C TYR A 378 5.34 32.77 21.65
N SER A 379 4.11 32.40 21.32
CA SER A 379 2.93 32.94 22.00
C SER A 379 2.84 32.53 23.48
N MET A 380 3.37 31.38 23.85
CA MET A 380 3.38 30.90 25.22
C MET A 380 4.44 31.56 26.10
N LEU A 381 5.60 31.87 25.52
CA LEU A 381 6.74 32.46 26.21
C LEU A 381 6.85 33.98 26.06
N ASN A 382 6.05 34.58 25.20
CA ASN A 382 6.11 36.00 24.79
C ASN A 382 7.50 36.46 24.35
N SER A 383 8.32 35.54 23.82
CA SER A 383 9.69 35.81 23.36
C SER A 383 10.13 34.78 22.34
N ALA A 384 10.79 35.24 21.27
CA ALA A 384 11.44 34.37 20.28
C ALA A 384 12.81 33.87 20.77
N GLN A 385 13.46 34.60 21.68
CA GLN A 385 14.86 34.40 22.04
C GLN A 385 15.19 33.01 22.58
N PRO A 386 14.38 32.36 23.47
CA PRO A 386 14.69 31.02 23.96
C PRO A 386 14.74 29.98 22.85
N LEU A 387 13.83 30.06 21.87
CA LEU A 387 13.80 29.13 20.75
C LEU A 387 14.93 29.40 19.73
N ILE A 388 15.25 30.67 19.49
CA ILE A 388 16.40 31.07 18.66
C ILE A 388 17.70 30.55 19.27
N SER A 389 17.94 30.78 20.57
CA SER A 389 19.10 30.27 21.30
C SER A 389 19.19 28.73 21.25
N THR A 390 18.05 28.05 21.35
CA THR A 390 17.99 26.60 21.18
C THR A 390 18.50 26.17 19.80
N PHE A 391 18.05 26.81 18.73
CA PHE A 391 18.46 26.49 17.36
C PHE A 391 19.95 26.76 17.12
N GLU A 392 20.47 27.85 17.65
CA GLU A 392 21.90 28.20 17.59
C GLU A 392 22.75 27.15 18.31
N LYS A 393 22.35 26.71 19.51
CA LYS A 393 23.05 25.64 20.27
C LYS A 393 22.99 24.30 19.55
N ILE A 394 21.84 23.93 19.01
CA ILE A 394 21.70 22.70 18.22
C ILE A 394 22.65 22.73 17.01
N THR A 395 22.73 23.85 16.30
CA THR A 395 23.63 24.02 15.16
C THR A 395 25.09 23.87 15.56
N GLN A 396 25.49 24.54 16.64
CA GLN A 396 26.87 24.48 17.17
C GLN A 396 27.26 23.07 17.62
N THR A 397 26.33 22.36 18.26
CA THR A 397 26.60 21.04 18.83
C THR A 397 26.54 19.92 17.79
N SER A 398 25.61 20.02 16.80
CA SER A 398 25.43 19.00 15.77
C SER A 398 26.46 19.10 14.64
N GLY A 399 27.09 20.27 14.44
CA GLY A 399 27.99 20.53 13.31
C GLY A 399 27.27 20.55 11.94
N GLN A 400 25.94 20.50 11.92
CA GLN A 400 25.16 20.56 10.68
C GLN A 400 25.05 21.99 10.15
N SER A 401 24.98 22.12 8.81
CA SER A 401 24.73 23.41 8.20
C SER A 401 23.33 23.92 8.58
N PRO A 402 23.21 25.15 9.13
CA PRO A 402 21.93 25.72 9.50
C PRO A 402 21.03 26.03 8.30
N ASP A 403 21.60 26.14 7.10
CA ASP A 403 20.88 26.46 5.85
C ASP A 403 20.30 25.23 5.16
N ARG A 404 20.61 24.03 5.66
CA ARG A 404 20.19 22.80 5.02
C ARG A 404 18.68 22.57 5.21
N PRO A 405 17.87 22.66 4.12
CA PRO A 405 16.45 22.34 4.21
C PRO A 405 16.24 20.84 4.37
N ASN A 406 15.21 20.48 5.11
CA ASN A 406 14.74 19.11 5.21
C ASN A 406 13.36 18.99 4.54
N TRP A 407 12.96 17.78 4.14
CA TRP A 407 11.65 17.59 3.53
C TRP A 407 10.48 17.89 4.50
N HIS A 408 10.70 17.77 5.81
CA HIS A 408 9.71 17.96 6.87
C HIS A 408 9.93 19.19 7.75
N HIS A 409 11.12 19.82 7.73
CA HIS A 409 11.39 21.07 8.44
C HIS A 409 11.95 22.13 7.48
N PHE A 410 11.65 23.39 7.76
CA PHE A 410 12.44 24.50 7.21
C PHE A 410 13.87 24.46 7.76
N SER A 411 14.82 25.06 7.07
CA SER A 411 16.18 25.22 7.58
C SER A 411 16.17 25.99 8.91
N ILE A 412 17.18 25.73 9.75
CA ILE A 412 17.31 26.45 11.03
C ILE A 412 17.37 27.97 10.79
N THR A 413 18.12 28.41 9.78
CA THR A 413 18.21 29.81 9.38
C THR A 413 16.83 30.39 9.02
N GLU A 414 16.01 29.67 8.24
CA GLU A 414 14.67 30.13 7.90
C GLU A 414 13.76 30.23 9.12
N ARG A 415 13.86 29.28 10.07
CA ARG A 415 13.08 29.29 11.32
C ARG A 415 13.47 30.48 12.19
N ILE A 416 14.77 30.72 12.40
CA ILE A 416 15.27 31.87 13.16
C ILE A 416 14.82 33.19 12.53
N ASN A 417 15.00 33.33 11.20
CA ASN A 417 14.61 34.54 10.48
C ASN A 417 13.10 34.81 10.55
N TYR A 418 12.29 33.73 10.54
CA TYR A 418 10.84 33.88 10.66
C TYR A 418 10.43 34.30 12.07
N LEU A 419 11.05 33.72 13.12
CA LEU A 419 10.83 34.13 14.52
C LEU A 419 11.19 35.60 14.75
N LYS A 420 12.31 36.08 14.20
CA LYS A 420 12.69 37.50 14.27
C LYS A 420 11.66 38.42 13.56
N LYS A 421 11.08 37.96 12.46
CA LYS A 421 10.01 38.70 11.77
C LYS A 421 8.73 38.75 12.60
N ILE A 422 8.37 37.69 13.28
CA ILE A 422 7.20 37.64 14.16
C ILE A 422 7.39 38.57 15.38
N ASP A 423 8.59 38.59 15.94
CA ASP A 423 8.92 39.48 17.06
C ASP A 423 8.76 40.95 16.67
N ALA A 424 9.06 41.32 15.39
CA ALA A 424 8.85 42.64 14.83
C ALA A 424 7.40 42.92 14.37
N ASP A 425 6.68 41.92 13.87
CA ASP A 425 5.28 42.02 13.40
C ASP A 425 4.47 40.78 13.80
N PRO A 426 3.84 40.77 14.98
CA PRO A 426 3.02 39.64 15.46
C PRO A 426 1.83 39.30 14.57
N SER A 427 1.35 40.24 13.71
CA SER A 427 0.21 40.00 12.80
C SER A 427 0.49 38.89 11.78
N LEU A 428 1.74 38.56 11.53
CA LEU A 428 2.17 37.47 10.68
C LEU A 428 1.74 36.11 11.21
N MET A 429 1.48 35.95 12.52
CA MET A 429 0.96 34.72 13.10
C MET A 429 -0.44 34.40 12.56
N ASP A 430 -1.35 35.37 12.59
CA ASP A 430 -2.72 35.17 12.11
C ASP A 430 -2.75 34.88 10.62
N ARG A 431 -1.94 35.63 9.85
CA ARG A 431 -1.79 35.38 8.40
C ARG A 431 -1.31 33.95 8.12
N HIS A 432 -0.38 33.44 8.92
CA HIS A 432 0.11 32.07 8.78
C HIS A 432 -0.97 31.05 9.14
N HIS A 433 -1.72 31.25 10.22
CA HIS A 433 -2.82 30.37 10.60
C HIS A 433 -3.92 30.32 9.53
N GLU A 434 -4.31 31.47 8.99
CA GLU A 434 -5.29 31.54 7.88
C GLU A 434 -4.78 30.86 6.60
N LYS A 435 -3.50 31.01 6.26
CA LYS A 435 -2.88 30.29 5.14
C LYS A 435 -3.05 28.78 5.31
N ILE A 436 -2.76 28.24 6.51
CA ILE A 436 -2.87 26.79 6.75
C ILE A 436 -4.31 26.31 6.69
N LYS A 437 -5.27 27.05 7.27
CA LYS A 437 -6.70 26.73 7.16
C LYS A 437 -7.14 26.64 5.70
N LYS A 438 -6.78 27.64 4.88
CA LYS A 438 -7.10 27.63 3.45
C LYS A 438 -6.46 26.45 2.71
N SER A 439 -5.18 26.17 2.99
CA SER A 439 -4.49 25.03 2.39
C SER A 439 -5.13 23.68 2.77
N LEU A 440 -5.55 23.51 4.03
CA LEU A 440 -6.28 22.32 4.48
C LEU A 440 -7.65 22.20 3.80
N ALA A 441 -8.38 23.30 3.64
CA ALA A 441 -9.67 23.30 2.94
C ALA A 441 -9.50 22.88 1.46
N VAL A 442 -8.48 23.40 0.78
CA VAL A 442 -8.17 23.01 -0.62
C VAL A 442 -7.77 21.52 -0.68
N TYR A 443 -6.95 21.06 0.26
CA TYR A 443 -6.59 19.65 0.34
C TYR A 443 -7.79 18.74 0.53
N LEU A 444 -8.70 19.07 1.46
CA LEU A 444 -9.92 18.30 1.73
C LEU A 444 -10.84 18.28 0.51
N ALA A 445 -11.04 19.44 -0.15
CA ALA A 445 -11.83 19.51 -1.37
C ALA A 445 -11.23 18.65 -2.49
N GLY A 446 -9.90 18.70 -2.66
CA GLY A 446 -9.18 17.83 -3.59
C GLY A 446 -9.31 16.35 -3.26
N LEU A 447 -9.26 15.99 -1.98
CA LEU A 447 -9.42 14.60 -1.53
C LEU A 447 -10.84 14.08 -1.79
N VAL A 448 -11.87 14.90 -1.56
CA VAL A 448 -13.26 14.55 -1.88
C VAL A 448 -13.42 14.35 -3.39
N LEU A 449 -12.84 15.22 -4.21
CA LEU A 449 -12.87 15.08 -5.66
C LEU A 449 -12.20 13.79 -6.15
N VAL A 450 -11.00 13.50 -5.64
CA VAL A 450 -10.27 12.26 -5.98
C VAL A 450 -11.05 11.02 -5.51
N GLY A 451 -11.61 11.06 -4.32
CA GLY A 451 -12.45 9.97 -3.81
C GLY A 451 -13.73 9.76 -4.64
N TRP A 452 -14.35 10.85 -5.08
CA TRP A 452 -15.49 10.79 -5.99
C TRP A 452 -15.12 10.19 -7.35
N ILE A 453 -13.99 10.60 -7.94
CA ILE A 453 -13.47 10.01 -9.19
C ILE A 453 -13.21 8.51 -9.00
N GLY A 454 -12.56 8.11 -7.91
CA GLY A 454 -12.34 6.70 -7.60
C GLY A 454 -13.62 5.91 -7.44
N TRP A 455 -14.63 6.51 -6.81
CA TRP A 455 -15.96 5.92 -6.68
C TRP A 455 -16.63 5.71 -8.05
N GLU A 456 -16.59 6.73 -8.92
CA GLU A 456 -17.13 6.64 -10.28
C GLU A 456 -16.44 5.55 -11.11
N ILE A 457 -15.11 5.44 -11.01
CA ILE A 457 -14.34 4.41 -11.73
C ILE A 457 -14.68 3.00 -11.21
N HIS A 458 -14.96 2.85 -9.92
CA HIS A 458 -15.10 1.52 -9.30
C HIS A 458 -16.53 1.01 -9.24
N TYR A 459 -17.53 1.91 -9.13
CA TYR A 459 -18.91 1.53 -8.82
C TYR A 459 -19.94 2.09 -9.80
N SER A 460 -19.54 2.89 -10.79
CA SER A 460 -20.49 3.43 -11.77
C SER A 460 -20.49 2.61 -13.05
N SER A 461 -21.59 2.71 -13.79
CA SER A 461 -21.70 2.16 -15.16
C SER A 461 -20.64 2.72 -16.13
N ALA A 462 -20.12 3.92 -15.88
CA ALA A 462 -19.02 4.49 -16.65
C ALA A 462 -17.71 3.71 -16.42
N GLY A 463 -17.45 3.30 -15.20
CA GLY A 463 -16.31 2.44 -14.85
C GLY A 463 -16.41 1.06 -15.51
N ASP A 464 -17.58 0.46 -15.46
CA ASP A 464 -17.85 -0.82 -16.14
C ASP A 464 -17.59 -0.73 -17.65
N ILE A 465 -18.09 0.32 -18.32
CA ILE A 465 -17.88 0.55 -19.75
C ILE A 465 -16.39 0.74 -20.08
N ILE A 466 -15.65 1.47 -19.24
CA ILE A 466 -14.21 1.67 -19.44
C ILE A 466 -13.48 0.34 -19.26
N GLY A 467 -13.76 -0.40 -18.19
CA GLY A 467 -13.19 -1.71 -17.90
C GLY A 467 -13.44 -2.70 -19.01
N GLU A 468 -14.66 -2.77 -19.51
CA GLU A 468 -15.07 -3.64 -20.62
C GLU A 468 -14.34 -3.30 -21.93
N LYS A 469 -14.25 -2.03 -22.30
CA LYS A 469 -13.49 -1.59 -23.49
C LYS A 469 -12.01 -1.93 -23.39
N VAL A 470 -11.42 -1.74 -22.22
CA VAL A 470 -10.01 -2.05 -21.96
C VAL A 470 -9.77 -3.55 -22.02
N LEU A 471 -10.64 -4.35 -21.40
CA LEU A 471 -10.58 -5.81 -21.44
C LEU A 471 -10.71 -6.33 -22.88
N LYS A 472 -11.67 -5.81 -23.63
CA LYS A 472 -11.88 -6.16 -25.04
C LYS A 472 -10.65 -5.86 -25.90
N ALA A 473 -10.05 -4.67 -25.73
CA ALA A 473 -8.82 -4.31 -26.42
C ALA A 473 -7.66 -5.26 -26.06
N ALA A 474 -7.54 -5.65 -24.78
CA ALA A 474 -6.54 -6.62 -24.32
C ALA A 474 -6.75 -8.00 -24.95
N VAL A 475 -7.99 -8.49 -25.02
CA VAL A 475 -8.32 -9.77 -25.64
C VAL A 475 -7.96 -9.76 -27.12
N PHE A 476 -8.34 -8.72 -27.88
CA PHE A 476 -7.98 -8.62 -29.31
C PHE A 476 -6.46 -8.61 -29.53
N ASN A 477 -5.71 -7.91 -28.69
CA ASN A 477 -4.26 -7.92 -28.81
C ASN A 477 -3.64 -9.29 -28.51
N GLN A 478 -4.16 -9.99 -27.50
CA GLN A 478 -3.67 -11.31 -27.15
C GLN A 478 -4.04 -12.34 -28.23
N MET A 479 -5.21 -12.19 -28.88
CA MET A 479 -5.59 -13.00 -30.06
C MET A 479 -4.68 -12.76 -31.26
N ALA A 480 -4.16 -11.55 -31.46
CA ALA A 480 -3.17 -11.29 -32.50
C ALA A 480 -1.86 -12.04 -32.29
N MET A 481 -1.53 -12.38 -31.05
CA MET A 481 -0.32 -13.14 -30.68
C MET A 481 -0.55 -14.64 -30.62
N ASP A 482 -1.73 -15.07 -30.18
CA ASP A 482 -2.13 -16.47 -30.05
C ASP A 482 -3.56 -16.68 -30.54
N ALA A 483 -3.68 -16.73 -31.87
CA ALA A 483 -4.97 -16.91 -32.55
C ALA A 483 -5.65 -18.28 -32.29
N ASN A 484 -4.93 -19.24 -31.71
CA ASN A 484 -5.44 -20.58 -31.46
C ASN A 484 -5.78 -20.84 -29.99
N ASN A 485 -5.86 -19.81 -29.15
CA ASN A 485 -6.21 -19.94 -27.72
C ASN A 485 -7.74 -19.93 -27.52
N PRO A 486 -8.37 -21.08 -27.20
CA PRO A 486 -9.82 -21.14 -27.04
C PRO A 486 -10.35 -20.29 -25.90
N GLY A 487 -9.53 -20.04 -24.85
CA GLY A 487 -9.90 -19.21 -23.71
C GLY A 487 -10.11 -17.74 -24.07
N LEU A 488 -9.37 -17.22 -25.07
CA LEU A 488 -9.55 -15.85 -25.53
C LEU A 488 -10.88 -15.68 -26.29
N TYR A 489 -11.27 -16.68 -27.07
CA TYR A 489 -12.56 -16.66 -27.77
C TYR A 489 -13.72 -16.88 -26.80
N GLN A 490 -13.54 -17.69 -25.76
CA GLN A 490 -14.51 -17.79 -24.66
C GLN A 490 -14.73 -16.43 -24.01
N LEU A 491 -13.64 -15.78 -23.56
CA LEU A 491 -13.70 -14.48 -22.91
C LEU A 491 -14.33 -13.40 -23.81
N LEU A 492 -14.01 -13.41 -25.10
CA LEU A 492 -14.62 -12.52 -26.08
C LEU A 492 -16.13 -12.79 -26.24
N GLY A 493 -16.53 -14.06 -26.23
CA GLY A 493 -17.92 -14.46 -26.22
C GLY A 493 -18.68 -13.98 -25.00
N ASP A 494 -18.08 -14.10 -23.81
CA ASP A 494 -18.64 -13.61 -22.55
C ASP A 494 -18.83 -12.08 -22.57
N ILE A 495 -17.83 -11.33 -23.09
CA ILE A 495 -17.92 -9.87 -23.29
C ILE A 495 -19.08 -9.51 -24.23
N PHE A 496 -19.16 -10.13 -25.39
CA PHE A 496 -20.23 -9.86 -26.36
C PHE A 496 -21.61 -10.25 -25.82
N LEU A 497 -21.70 -11.28 -24.99
CA LEU A 497 -22.94 -11.69 -24.34
C LEU A 497 -23.44 -10.60 -23.39
N ASN A 498 -22.55 -10.01 -22.58
CA ASN A 498 -22.86 -8.90 -21.70
C ASN A 498 -23.29 -7.64 -22.49
N GLU A 499 -22.65 -7.37 -23.62
CA GLU A 499 -23.04 -6.30 -24.55
C GLU A 499 -24.38 -6.59 -25.29
N LYS A 500 -25.00 -7.77 -25.08
CA LYS A 500 -26.16 -8.26 -25.84
C LYS A 500 -25.92 -8.33 -27.35
N ASN A 501 -24.65 -8.43 -27.75
CA ASN A 501 -24.27 -8.62 -29.15
C ASN A 501 -24.26 -10.10 -29.52
N TYR A 502 -25.44 -10.69 -29.61
CA TYR A 502 -25.63 -12.13 -29.74
C TYR A 502 -24.98 -12.72 -31.02
N SER A 503 -24.87 -11.93 -32.10
CA SER A 503 -24.21 -12.39 -33.35
C SER A 503 -22.73 -12.68 -33.12
N GLU A 504 -22.02 -11.73 -32.50
CA GLU A 504 -20.59 -11.89 -32.21
C GLU A 504 -20.36 -12.89 -31.06
N THR A 505 -21.29 -12.98 -30.10
CA THR A 505 -21.27 -14.00 -29.04
C THR A 505 -21.23 -15.40 -29.63
N VAL A 506 -22.18 -15.71 -30.53
CA VAL A 506 -22.26 -17.03 -31.18
C VAL A 506 -20.98 -17.32 -31.96
N ARG A 507 -20.51 -16.36 -32.77
CA ARG A 507 -19.26 -16.52 -33.52
C ARG A 507 -18.06 -16.83 -32.66
N ALA A 508 -17.91 -16.11 -31.55
CA ALA A 508 -16.79 -16.28 -30.61
C ALA A 508 -16.86 -17.65 -29.92
N TYR A 509 -18.03 -18.03 -29.40
CA TYR A 509 -18.20 -19.35 -28.76
C TYR A 509 -18.06 -20.52 -29.72
N GLU A 510 -18.61 -20.42 -30.93
CA GLU A 510 -18.41 -21.46 -31.93
C GLU A 510 -16.95 -21.58 -32.36
N HIS A 511 -16.20 -20.48 -32.37
CA HIS A 511 -14.77 -20.52 -32.63
C HIS A 511 -14.02 -21.20 -31.48
N ALA A 512 -14.36 -20.87 -30.23
CA ALA A 512 -13.80 -21.52 -29.05
C ALA A 512 -14.03 -23.03 -29.05
N LEU A 513 -15.25 -23.48 -29.47
CA LEU A 513 -15.61 -24.90 -29.58
C LEU A 513 -14.92 -25.61 -30.75
N ARG A 514 -14.55 -24.89 -31.80
CA ARG A 514 -13.72 -25.49 -32.88
C ARG A 514 -12.32 -25.81 -32.38
N LEU A 515 -11.76 -24.97 -31.49
CA LEU A 515 -10.43 -25.13 -30.93
C LEU A 515 -10.42 -26.11 -29.74
N ALA A 516 -11.47 -26.11 -28.93
CA ALA A 516 -11.66 -26.97 -27.76
C ALA A 516 -13.10 -27.47 -27.69
N PRO A 517 -13.42 -28.60 -28.37
CA PRO A 517 -14.80 -29.10 -28.48
C PRO A 517 -15.48 -29.44 -27.16
N ASP A 518 -14.71 -29.76 -26.15
CA ASP A 518 -15.19 -30.19 -24.83
C ASP A 518 -15.06 -29.09 -23.75
N ASN A 519 -15.00 -27.83 -24.18
CA ASN A 519 -15.01 -26.69 -23.24
C ASN A 519 -16.40 -26.53 -22.61
N VAL A 520 -16.58 -27.07 -21.39
CA VAL A 520 -17.86 -27.11 -20.67
C VAL A 520 -18.46 -25.71 -20.47
N PRO A 521 -17.74 -24.68 -19.99
CA PRO A 521 -18.26 -23.31 -19.87
C PRO A 521 -18.83 -22.77 -21.18
N VAL A 522 -18.14 -22.97 -22.30
CA VAL A 522 -18.60 -22.48 -23.61
C VAL A 522 -19.82 -23.24 -24.13
N LEU A 523 -19.82 -24.57 -23.98
CA LEU A 523 -20.99 -25.40 -24.30
C LEU A 523 -22.21 -24.94 -23.51
N ASN A 524 -22.03 -24.70 -22.21
CA ASN A 524 -23.07 -24.25 -21.31
C ASN A 524 -23.60 -22.86 -21.68
N ASN A 525 -22.72 -21.89 -21.88
CA ASN A 525 -23.12 -20.50 -22.13
C ASN A 525 -23.81 -20.36 -23.50
N LEU A 526 -23.34 -21.10 -24.50
CA LEU A 526 -23.98 -21.10 -25.81
C LEU A 526 -25.35 -21.83 -25.79
N ALA A 527 -25.47 -22.92 -25.00
CA ALA A 527 -26.75 -23.60 -24.79
C ALA A 527 -27.75 -22.68 -24.09
N TRP A 528 -27.31 -22.01 -23.03
CA TRP A 528 -28.12 -21.02 -22.30
C TRP A 528 -28.60 -19.91 -23.22
N LEU A 529 -27.73 -19.36 -24.05
CA LEU A 529 -28.10 -18.33 -25.03
C LEU A 529 -29.20 -18.84 -25.97
N TYR A 530 -29.03 -20.01 -26.58
CA TYR A 530 -30.02 -20.57 -27.51
C TYR A 530 -31.34 -20.96 -26.83
N ALA A 531 -31.36 -21.32 -25.55
CA ALA A 531 -32.54 -21.66 -24.78
C ALA A 531 -33.34 -20.42 -24.35
N THR A 532 -32.63 -19.36 -23.86
CA THR A 532 -33.25 -18.27 -23.09
C THR A 532 -33.22 -16.93 -23.78
N CYS A 533 -32.54 -16.77 -24.95
CA CYS A 533 -32.37 -15.48 -25.61
C CYS A 533 -33.71 -14.79 -25.86
N GLU A 534 -33.81 -13.51 -25.47
CA GLU A 534 -35.01 -12.68 -25.73
C GLU A 534 -35.24 -12.42 -27.20
N ASN A 535 -34.16 -12.40 -28.00
CA ASN A 535 -34.23 -12.21 -29.45
C ASN A 535 -34.56 -13.54 -30.16
N PRO A 536 -35.73 -13.68 -30.78
CA PRO A 536 -36.16 -14.92 -31.45
C PRO A 536 -35.20 -15.42 -32.54
N ALA A 537 -34.43 -14.53 -33.17
CA ALA A 537 -33.47 -14.88 -34.23
C ALA A 537 -32.33 -15.77 -33.70
N PHE A 538 -32.04 -15.70 -32.41
CA PHE A 538 -31.00 -16.50 -31.74
C PHE A 538 -31.57 -17.63 -30.86
N LYS A 539 -32.87 -17.76 -30.76
CA LYS A 539 -33.52 -18.83 -30.01
C LYS A 539 -33.54 -20.13 -30.86
N ASN A 540 -32.89 -21.17 -30.35
CA ASN A 540 -32.84 -22.48 -31.03
C ASN A 540 -32.86 -23.63 -30.00
N PRO A 541 -34.04 -24.09 -29.58
CA PRO A 541 -34.19 -25.13 -28.57
C PRO A 541 -33.43 -26.42 -28.88
N GLY A 542 -33.45 -26.88 -30.12
CA GLY A 542 -32.76 -28.11 -30.50
C GLY A 542 -31.23 -28.01 -30.32
N LYS A 543 -30.62 -26.92 -30.83
CA LYS A 543 -29.18 -26.68 -30.63
C LYS A 543 -28.86 -26.48 -29.13
N ALA A 544 -29.72 -25.79 -28.36
CA ALA A 544 -29.57 -25.61 -26.95
C ALA A 544 -29.48 -26.96 -26.22
N LEU A 545 -30.43 -27.87 -26.53
CA LEU A 545 -30.49 -29.16 -25.89
C LEU A 545 -29.28 -30.03 -26.24
N ASP A 546 -28.83 -30.03 -27.50
CA ASP A 546 -27.64 -30.78 -27.91
C ASP A 546 -26.37 -30.33 -27.19
N LEU A 547 -26.16 -29.03 -27.10
CA LEU A 547 -25.00 -28.45 -26.40
C LEU A 547 -25.08 -28.69 -24.88
N ALA A 548 -26.27 -28.52 -24.29
CA ALA A 548 -26.48 -28.74 -22.87
C ALA A 548 -26.26 -30.20 -22.46
N ARG A 549 -26.73 -31.16 -23.26
CA ARG A 549 -26.46 -32.59 -23.05
C ARG A 549 -24.99 -32.93 -23.15
N ARG A 550 -24.26 -32.33 -24.07
CA ARG A 550 -22.81 -32.51 -24.16
C ARG A 550 -22.13 -31.95 -22.92
N ALA A 551 -22.48 -30.72 -22.50
CA ALA A 551 -21.95 -30.12 -21.24
C ALA A 551 -22.23 -31.00 -20.03
N ALA A 552 -23.46 -31.49 -19.86
CA ALA A 552 -23.87 -32.35 -18.75
C ALA A 552 -23.19 -33.74 -18.75
N GLY A 553 -22.81 -34.23 -19.93
CA GLY A 553 -22.00 -35.45 -20.07
C GLY A 553 -20.57 -35.29 -19.57
N LEU A 554 -20.06 -34.05 -19.58
CA LEU A 554 -18.70 -33.73 -19.14
C LEU A 554 -18.64 -33.20 -17.70
N SER A 555 -19.69 -32.50 -17.23
CA SER A 555 -19.79 -31.94 -15.88
C SER A 555 -21.22 -31.95 -15.38
N GLN A 556 -21.42 -32.31 -14.11
CA GLN A 556 -22.72 -32.33 -13.43
C GLN A 556 -22.85 -31.20 -12.38
N GLU A 557 -22.12 -30.14 -12.55
CA GLU A 557 -22.23 -28.98 -11.67
C GLU A 557 -23.62 -28.31 -11.79
N SER A 558 -24.05 -27.68 -10.73
CA SER A 558 -25.41 -27.11 -10.60
C SER A 558 -25.78 -26.18 -11.77
N TYR A 559 -24.85 -25.32 -12.22
CA TYR A 559 -25.10 -24.39 -13.32
C TYR A 559 -25.27 -25.10 -14.69
N VAL A 560 -24.56 -26.22 -14.88
CA VAL A 560 -24.70 -27.04 -16.11
C VAL A 560 -26.04 -27.75 -16.12
N MET A 561 -26.44 -28.31 -14.97
CA MET A 561 -27.74 -28.98 -14.85
C MET A 561 -28.92 -28.03 -14.96
N ASP A 562 -28.75 -26.77 -14.49
CA ASP A 562 -29.75 -25.70 -14.67
C ASP A 562 -29.92 -25.33 -16.15
N THR A 563 -28.81 -25.15 -16.88
CA THR A 563 -28.83 -24.91 -18.32
C THR A 563 -29.47 -26.07 -19.08
N LEU A 564 -29.22 -27.31 -18.65
CA LEU A 564 -29.87 -28.47 -19.23
C LEU A 564 -31.39 -28.46 -18.96
N ALA A 565 -31.80 -28.05 -17.77
CA ALA A 565 -33.22 -27.91 -17.43
C ALA A 565 -33.91 -26.85 -18.30
N GLU A 566 -33.31 -25.67 -18.45
CA GLU A 566 -33.82 -24.62 -19.35
C GLU A 566 -33.88 -25.08 -20.82
N SER A 567 -32.88 -25.85 -21.27
CA SER A 567 -32.83 -26.36 -22.63
C SER A 567 -33.94 -27.39 -22.90
N TYR A 568 -34.20 -28.30 -21.97
CA TYR A 568 -35.36 -29.22 -22.04
C TYR A 568 -36.68 -28.47 -21.98
N PHE A 569 -36.77 -27.44 -21.14
CA PHE A 569 -37.98 -26.62 -21.06
C PHE A 569 -38.27 -25.87 -22.35
N ALA A 570 -37.23 -25.29 -22.96
CA ALA A 570 -37.35 -24.62 -24.26
C ALA A 570 -37.74 -25.57 -25.39
N ASP A 571 -37.32 -26.84 -25.32
CA ASP A 571 -37.66 -27.90 -26.28
C ASP A 571 -39.05 -28.53 -26.03
N GLY A 572 -39.71 -28.18 -24.90
CA GLY A 572 -41.03 -28.67 -24.53
C GLY A 572 -41.05 -29.94 -23.66
N ASP A 573 -39.89 -30.53 -23.32
CA ASP A 573 -39.79 -31.67 -22.44
C ASP A 573 -39.72 -31.27 -20.97
N ILE A 574 -40.91 -30.98 -20.42
CA ILE A 574 -41.04 -30.52 -19.03
C ILE A 574 -40.65 -31.59 -18.01
N LYS A 575 -40.83 -32.87 -18.35
CA LYS A 575 -40.47 -33.95 -17.43
C LYS A 575 -38.95 -34.02 -17.22
N SER A 576 -38.19 -33.96 -18.29
CA SER A 576 -36.72 -33.94 -18.25
C SER A 576 -36.20 -32.61 -17.67
N ALA A 577 -36.88 -31.48 -17.93
CA ALA A 577 -36.56 -30.20 -17.31
C ALA A 577 -36.65 -30.27 -15.78
N LEU A 578 -37.75 -30.83 -15.23
CA LEU A 578 -37.93 -31.04 -13.79
C LEU A 578 -36.84 -31.93 -13.18
N ALA A 579 -36.52 -33.02 -13.84
CA ALA A 579 -35.48 -33.94 -13.36
C ALA A 579 -34.10 -33.26 -13.28
N SER A 580 -33.76 -32.48 -14.31
CA SER A 580 -32.49 -31.74 -14.36
C SER A 580 -32.46 -30.61 -13.32
N ALA A 581 -33.58 -29.90 -13.10
CA ALA A 581 -33.68 -28.85 -12.08
C ALA A 581 -33.57 -29.42 -10.65
N HIS A 582 -34.15 -30.58 -10.39
CA HIS A 582 -33.96 -31.28 -9.12
C HIS A 582 -32.48 -31.67 -8.88
N HIS A 583 -31.79 -32.09 -9.95
CA HIS A 583 -30.38 -32.40 -9.86
C HIS A 583 -29.54 -31.15 -9.58
N ALA A 584 -29.83 -30.05 -10.28
CA ALA A 584 -29.18 -28.75 -10.06
C ALA A 584 -29.31 -28.28 -8.61
N LEU A 585 -30.53 -28.37 -8.04
CA LEU A 585 -30.79 -28.02 -6.65
C LEU A 585 -30.08 -28.96 -5.65
N ALA A 586 -30.01 -30.24 -5.95
CA ALA A 586 -29.37 -31.23 -5.07
C ALA A 586 -27.85 -31.08 -5.03
N SER A 587 -27.21 -30.75 -6.15
CA SER A 587 -25.77 -30.53 -6.28
C SER A 587 -25.33 -29.09 -5.89
N ALA A 588 -26.27 -28.19 -5.63
CA ALA A 588 -25.98 -26.81 -5.32
C ALA A 588 -25.31 -26.64 -3.96
N THR A 589 -24.06 -26.18 -3.96
CA THR A 589 -23.31 -25.74 -2.77
C THR A 589 -23.52 -24.27 -2.47
N GLU A 590 -23.79 -23.46 -3.51
CA GLU A 590 -24.06 -22.02 -3.45
C GLU A 590 -25.34 -21.68 -4.22
N ASN A 591 -25.86 -20.49 -4.01
CA ASN A 591 -27.05 -19.96 -4.70
C ASN A 591 -28.28 -20.90 -4.68
N ARG A 592 -28.44 -21.70 -3.64
CA ARG A 592 -29.53 -22.69 -3.50
C ARG A 592 -30.91 -22.08 -3.69
N ALA A 593 -31.12 -20.83 -3.24
CA ALA A 593 -32.39 -20.12 -3.42
C ALA A 593 -32.74 -19.87 -4.90
N TYR A 594 -31.73 -19.59 -5.73
CA TYR A 594 -31.92 -19.43 -7.19
C TYR A 594 -32.41 -20.75 -7.81
N TYR A 595 -31.72 -21.88 -7.54
CA TYR A 595 -32.12 -23.17 -8.10
C TYR A 595 -33.48 -23.64 -7.59
N GLN A 596 -33.85 -23.25 -6.38
CA GLN A 596 -35.19 -23.49 -5.86
C GLN A 596 -36.27 -22.75 -6.68
N LEU A 597 -36.03 -21.47 -7.00
CA LEU A 597 -36.93 -20.68 -7.83
C LEU A 597 -37.05 -21.23 -9.26
N GLN A 598 -35.96 -21.71 -9.84
CA GLN A 598 -35.98 -22.36 -11.15
C GLN A 598 -36.82 -23.64 -11.12
N LEU A 599 -36.67 -24.48 -10.09
CA LEU A 599 -37.48 -25.67 -9.94
C LEU A 599 -38.98 -25.34 -9.81
N GLU A 600 -39.35 -24.33 -9.03
CA GLU A 600 -40.74 -23.87 -8.87
C GLU A 600 -41.32 -23.34 -10.20
N LYS A 601 -40.52 -22.67 -11.02
CA LYS A 601 -40.90 -22.26 -12.38
C LYS A 601 -41.33 -23.45 -13.24
N PHE A 602 -40.54 -24.53 -13.28
CA PHE A 602 -40.84 -25.71 -14.08
C PHE A 602 -42.00 -26.51 -13.49
N GLN A 603 -42.15 -26.58 -12.17
CA GLN A 603 -43.29 -27.21 -11.50
C GLN A 603 -44.61 -26.50 -11.84
N SER A 604 -44.59 -25.16 -11.82
CA SER A 604 -45.75 -24.35 -12.19
C SER A 604 -46.19 -24.57 -13.64
N ALA A 605 -45.19 -24.67 -14.55
CA ALA A 605 -45.45 -24.98 -15.95
C ALA A 605 -46.04 -26.39 -16.15
N ALA A 606 -45.52 -27.40 -15.44
CA ALA A 606 -46.04 -28.75 -15.48
C ALA A 606 -47.50 -28.84 -14.97
N ASN A 607 -47.84 -28.14 -13.92
CA ASN A 607 -49.19 -28.10 -13.37
C ASN A 607 -50.19 -27.46 -14.33
N LYS A 608 -49.83 -26.35 -15.00
CA LYS A 608 -50.67 -25.72 -16.00
C LYS A 608 -51.02 -26.62 -17.16
N ILE A 609 -50.10 -27.46 -17.61
CA ILE A 609 -50.35 -28.45 -18.68
C ILE A 609 -51.30 -29.54 -18.22
N LYS A 610 -51.15 -30.09 -17.00
CA LYS A 610 -52.09 -31.05 -16.39
C LYS A 610 -53.51 -30.51 -16.25
N GLU A 611 -53.66 -29.21 -15.95
CA GLU A 611 -54.97 -28.56 -15.87
C GLU A 611 -55.60 -28.35 -17.24
N THR A 612 -54.79 -28.14 -18.29
CA THR A 612 -55.32 -28.02 -19.67
C THR A 612 -55.62 -29.38 -20.32
N GLU A 613 -54.94 -30.48 -19.94
CA GLU A 613 -55.21 -31.82 -20.40
C GLU A 613 -56.38 -32.51 -19.67
N ASN A 614 -56.74 -32.11 -18.45
CA ASN A 614 -57.87 -32.61 -17.68
C ASN A 614 -58.75 -31.41 -17.24
N PRO A 615 -59.57 -30.78 -18.13
CA PRO A 615 -60.51 -29.78 -17.70
C PRO A 615 -61.54 -30.45 -16.76
N VAL A 616 -61.63 -29.97 -15.54
CA VAL A 616 -62.67 -30.39 -14.58
C VAL A 616 -64.02 -30.06 -15.23
N PRO A 617 -64.92 -31.05 -15.48
CA PRO A 617 -66.23 -30.75 -16.03
C PRO A 617 -67.03 -29.98 -14.98
N HIS A 618 -67.46 -28.79 -15.33
CA HIS A 618 -68.39 -27.97 -14.54
C HIS A 618 -69.81 -28.56 -14.58
#